data_0695feea1fc4f5211c3ccaaeb8cffd3b
#
_entry.id   0695feea1fc4f5211c3ccaaeb8cffd3b
#
_cell.length_a   1.000
_cell.length_b   1.000
_cell.length_c   1.000
_cell.angle_alpha   90.00
_cell.angle_beta   90.00
_cell.angle_gamma   90.00
#
_symmetry.space_group_name_H-M   'P 1'
#
loop_
_entity.id
_entity.type
_entity.pdbx_description
1 polymer ?
#
loop_
_entity_poly.entity_id
_entity_poly.type
_entity_poly.pdbx_seq_one_letter_code
_entity_poly.pdbx_strand_id
1 'polypeptide(L)'
;MSIFNLTEEKMKGTSSTFTAHEIYQQPATWRKTCAQLAACKDELQAFIDQVVKQDDFDIVLTGAGTSEFVGNSLFQALNPKYDFKVKSYASTDLVPSPENFLSRTKPTLLVNFGRSGNSPESLGNVEAAEVVCQNLYHLFAVSYTHLRAHET
;
A
#
# COMPACT_ATOMS: atom_id res chain seq x y z
N MET A 1 22.06 -5.29 25.75
CA MET A 1 22.23 -5.66 24.34
C MET A 1 22.62 -4.39 23.59
N SER A 2 23.58 -4.43 22.66
CA SER A 2 23.93 -3.24 21.86
C SER A 2 23.29 -3.38 20.48
N ILE A 3 22.67 -2.32 19.99
CA ILE A 3 22.08 -2.21 18.65
C ILE A 3 22.88 -1.16 17.89
N PHE A 4 23.42 -1.50 16.74
CA PHE A 4 24.29 -0.63 15.94
C PHE A 4 25.51 -0.08 16.72
N ASN A 5 26.07 -0.87 17.60
CA ASN A 5 27.15 -0.47 18.54
C ASN A 5 26.75 0.63 19.56
N LEU A 6 25.46 0.88 19.72
CA LEU A 6 24.92 1.78 20.73
C LEU A 6 24.46 1.00 21.94
N THR A 7 24.84 1.44 23.15
CA THR A 7 24.31 0.91 24.40
C THR A 7 22.90 1.47 24.65
N GLU A 8 22.09 0.77 25.47
CA GLU A 8 20.77 1.28 25.86
C GLU A 8 20.83 2.65 26.53
N GLU A 9 21.84 2.88 27.35
CA GLU A 9 22.05 4.16 28.02
C GLU A 9 22.28 5.29 27.00
N LYS A 10 23.13 5.05 25.99
CA LYS A 10 23.39 5.99 24.93
C LYS A 10 22.15 6.26 24.07
N MET A 11 21.40 5.22 23.75
CA MET A 11 20.14 5.35 23.00
C MET A 11 19.09 6.16 23.77
N LYS A 12 18.97 5.94 25.09
CA LYS A 12 18.09 6.75 25.96
C LYS A 12 18.53 8.22 26.01
N GLY A 13 19.83 8.46 26.17
CA GLY A 13 20.39 9.83 26.21
C GLY A 13 20.19 10.63 24.91
N THR A 14 20.04 9.95 23.78
CA THR A 14 19.79 10.57 22.46
C THR A 14 18.34 10.43 22.00
N SER A 15 17.44 9.93 22.82
CA SER A 15 16.03 9.66 22.48
C SER A 15 15.85 8.76 21.23
N SER A 16 16.86 7.93 20.92
CA SER A 16 16.86 7.10 19.69
C SER A 16 16.47 5.64 19.94
N THR A 17 16.06 5.28 21.14
CA THR A 17 15.77 3.88 21.54
C THR A 17 14.75 3.23 20.61
N PHE A 18 13.60 3.84 20.41
CA PHE A 18 12.54 3.27 19.57
C PHE A 18 12.99 3.16 18.12
N THR A 19 13.57 4.20 17.56
CA THR A 19 14.05 4.21 16.16
C THR A 19 15.09 3.13 15.91
N ALA A 20 16.07 2.97 16.83
CA ALA A 20 17.11 1.94 16.70
C ALA A 20 16.51 0.51 16.72
N HIS A 21 15.56 0.25 17.62
CA HIS A 21 14.86 -1.03 17.68
C HIS A 21 14.02 -1.30 16.43
N GLU A 22 13.27 -0.32 15.95
CA GLU A 22 12.45 -0.44 14.75
C GLU A 22 13.31 -0.76 13.52
N ILE A 23 14.45 -0.09 13.35
CA ILE A 23 15.37 -0.38 12.25
C ILE A 23 16.00 -1.78 12.40
N TYR A 24 16.41 -2.14 13.60
CA TYR A 24 17.05 -3.43 13.85
C TYR A 24 16.15 -4.63 13.58
N GLN A 25 14.86 -4.52 13.85
CA GLN A 25 13.90 -5.61 13.62
C GLN A 25 13.49 -5.80 12.15
N GLN A 26 13.72 -4.81 11.26
CA GLN A 26 13.25 -4.85 9.87
C GLN A 26 13.59 -6.14 9.13
N PRO A 27 14.82 -6.68 9.16
CA PRO A 27 15.13 -7.91 8.42
C PRO A 27 14.30 -9.12 8.86
N ALA A 28 13.98 -9.21 10.15
CA ALA A 28 13.13 -10.28 10.68
C ALA A 28 11.67 -10.09 10.24
N THR A 29 11.20 -8.86 10.27
CA THR A 29 9.85 -8.48 9.81
C THR A 29 9.68 -8.76 8.32
N TRP A 30 10.64 -8.41 7.49
CA TRP A 30 10.59 -8.69 6.04
C TRP A 30 10.52 -10.18 5.74
N ARG A 31 11.33 -11.02 6.42
CA ARG A 31 11.25 -12.48 6.26
C ARG A 31 9.87 -13.02 6.64
N LYS A 32 9.28 -12.49 7.71
CA LYS A 32 7.91 -12.87 8.12
C LYS A 32 6.89 -12.48 7.07
N THR A 33 6.97 -11.26 6.54
CA THR A 33 6.08 -10.77 5.47
C THR A 33 6.20 -11.63 4.21
N CYS A 34 7.43 -11.97 3.79
CA CYS A 34 7.65 -12.87 2.65
C CYS A 34 7.01 -14.25 2.87
N ALA A 35 7.14 -14.81 4.08
CA ALA A 35 6.51 -16.10 4.39
C ALA A 35 4.97 -16.02 4.38
N GLN A 36 4.40 -14.92 4.88
CA GLN A 36 2.96 -14.68 4.84
C GLN A 36 2.44 -14.56 3.41
N LEU A 37 3.13 -13.76 2.57
CA LEU A 37 2.78 -13.63 1.15
C LEU A 37 2.92 -14.96 0.39
N ALA A 38 3.93 -15.75 0.70
CA ALA A 38 4.08 -17.06 0.08
C ALA A 38 2.92 -18.02 0.44
N ALA A 39 2.38 -17.90 1.66
CA ALA A 39 1.27 -18.74 2.13
C ALA A 39 -0.07 -18.39 1.46
N CYS A 40 -0.28 -17.12 1.07
CA CYS A 40 -1.52 -16.68 0.40
C CYS A 40 -1.32 -16.33 -1.09
N LYS A 41 -0.21 -16.78 -1.68
CA LYS A 41 0.18 -16.39 -3.04
C LYS A 41 -0.90 -16.68 -4.08
N ASP A 42 -1.46 -17.88 -4.06
CA ASP A 42 -2.42 -18.31 -5.08
C ASP A 42 -3.75 -17.54 -4.95
N GLU A 43 -4.19 -17.26 -3.73
CA GLU A 43 -5.37 -16.45 -3.46
C GLU A 43 -5.17 -15.01 -3.92
N LEU A 44 -4.04 -14.41 -3.57
CA LEU A 44 -3.67 -13.06 -3.98
C LEU A 44 -3.53 -12.94 -5.50
N GLN A 45 -2.92 -13.94 -6.14
CA GLN A 45 -2.80 -13.98 -7.60
C GLN A 45 -4.17 -14.08 -8.26
N ALA A 46 -5.05 -14.96 -7.76
CA ALA A 46 -6.41 -15.09 -8.29
C ALA A 46 -7.21 -13.79 -8.16
N PHE A 47 -7.03 -13.06 -7.08
CA PHE A 47 -7.66 -11.75 -6.90
C PHE A 47 -7.13 -10.71 -7.90
N ILE A 48 -5.81 -10.58 -8.05
CA ILE A 48 -5.19 -9.65 -8.99
C ILE A 48 -5.57 -9.99 -10.44
N ASP A 49 -5.64 -11.26 -10.77
CA ASP A 49 -6.00 -11.76 -12.10
C ASP A 49 -7.41 -11.33 -12.55
N GLN A 50 -8.33 -11.05 -11.63
CA GLN A 50 -9.65 -10.53 -11.96
C GLN A 50 -9.57 -9.18 -12.69
N VAL A 51 -8.51 -8.42 -12.45
CA VAL A 51 -8.29 -7.11 -13.08
C VAL A 51 -7.33 -7.22 -14.25
N VAL A 52 -6.14 -7.78 -14.03
CA VAL A 52 -5.05 -7.71 -15.01
C VAL A 52 -5.23 -8.61 -16.24
N LYS A 53 -6.19 -9.52 -16.21
CA LYS A 53 -6.58 -10.33 -17.38
C LYS A 53 -7.63 -9.67 -18.28
N GLN A 54 -8.11 -8.49 -17.90
CA GLN A 54 -9.01 -7.71 -18.75
C GLN A 54 -8.21 -6.91 -19.79
N ASP A 55 -8.81 -6.63 -20.94
CA ASP A 55 -8.09 -5.99 -22.06
C ASP A 55 -7.60 -4.57 -21.73
N ASP A 56 -8.40 -3.81 -21.00
CA ASP A 56 -8.06 -2.45 -20.58
C ASP A 56 -8.36 -2.27 -19.08
N PHE A 57 -7.31 -2.03 -18.30
CA PHE A 57 -7.38 -1.85 -16.86
C PHE A 57 -6.38 -0.80 -16.37
N ASP A 58 -6.56 -0.36 -15.15
CA ASP A 58 -5.59 0.48 -14.43
C ASP A 58 -5.18 -0.19 -13.11
N ILE A 59 -3.89 -0.14 -12.78
CA ILE A 59 -3.38 -0.41 -11.43
C ILE A 59 -2.96 0.92 -10.84
N VAL A 60 -3.60 1.32 -9.75
CA VAL A 60 -3.32 2.58 -9.06
C VAL A 60 -2.72 2.29 -7.70
N LEU A 61 -1.46 2.69 -7.51
CA LEU A 61 -0.73 2.60 -6.26
C LEU A 61 -0.94 3.91 -5.51
N THR A 62 -1.41 3.86 -4.26
CA THR A 62 -1.76 5.09 -3.53
C THR A 62 -1.44 5.00 -2.04
N GLY A 63 -1.20 6.13 -1.42
CA GLY A 63 -0.91 6.30 0.00
C GLY A 63 -0.62 7.76 0.33
N ALA A 64 -0.44 8.07 1.60
CA ALA A 64 -0.06 9.39 2.08
C ALA A 64 1.34 9.38 2.70
N GLY A 65 2.13 10.42 2.46
CA GLY A 65 3.48 10.58 2.98
C GLY A 65 4.40 9.41 2.62
N THR A 66 5.00 8.76 3.62
CA THR A 66 5.92 7.62 3.38
C THR A 66 5.22 6.46 2.66
N SER A 67 3.93 6.28 2.84
CA SER A 67 3.15 5.24 2.15
C SER A 67 3.00 5.53 0.65
N GLU A 68 2.92 6.79 0.24
CA GLU A 68 2.98 7.21 -1.17
C GLU A 68 4.30 6.79 -1.81
N PHE A 69 5.42 6.99 -1.09
CA PHE A 69 6.75 6.65 -1.63
C PHE A 69 6.93 5.16 -1.94
N VAL A 70 6.15 4.28 -1.33
CA VAL A 70 6.11 2.86 -1.71
C VAL A 70 5.61 2.72 -3.14
N GLY A 71 4.48 3.33 -3.47
CA GLY A 71 3.94 3.37 -4.83
C GLY A 71 4.93 3.98 -5.83
N ASN A 72 5.48 5.15 -5.50
CA ASN A 72 6.46 5.86 -6.32
C ASN A 72 7.73 5.04 -6.60
N SER A 73 8.14 4.18 -5.67
CA SER A 73 9.29 3.29 -5.84
C SER A 73 8.99 2.10 -6.75
N LEU A 74 7.75 1.64 -6.77
CA LEU A 74 7.35 0.40 -7.43
C LEU A 74 6.82 0.60 -8.86
N PHE A 75 6.12 1.71 -9.12
CA PHE A 75 5.35 1.84 -10.36
C PHE A 75 6.23 1.75 -11.62
N GLN A 76 7.44 2.30 -11.61
CA GLN A 76 8.36 2.22 -12.75
C GLN A 76 8.85 0.81 -13.02
N ALA A 77 9.06 0.01 -11.98
CA ALA A 77 9.46 -1.38 -12.12
C ALA A 77 8.31 -2.29 -12.56
N LEU A 78 7.07 -1.92 -12.23
CA LEU A 78 5.86 -2.66 -12.58
C LEU A 78 5.35 -2.30 -13.98
N ASN A 79 5.49 -1.06 -14.40
CA ASN A 79 4.95 -0.57 -15.67
C ASN A 79 5.29 -1.42 -16.91
N PRO A 80 6.55 -1.84 -17.14
CA PRO A 80 6.86 -2.69 -18.29
C PRO A 80 6.20 -4.07 -18.24
N LYS A 81 5.79 -4.54 -17.05
CA LYS A 81 5.13 -5.84 -16.88
C LYS A 81 3.62 -5.77 -17.14
N TYR A 82 3.03 -4.59 -17.03
CA TYR A 82 1.59 -4.35 -17.15
C TYR A 82 1.26 -3.34 -18.27
N ASP A 83 2.07 -3.31 -19.33
CA ASP A 83 1.84 -2.47 -20.51
C ASP A 83 1.62 -0.99 -20.17
N PHE A 84 2.43 -0.46 -19.24
CA PHE A 84 2.37 0.91 -18.74
C PHE A 84 1.02 1.33 -18.14
N LYS A 85 0.26 0.38 -17.61
CA LYS A 85 -1.04 0.59 -16.96
C LYS A 85 -0.95 0.82 -15.45
N VAL A 86 0.27 0.92 -14.90
CA VAL A 86 0.50 1.20 -13.47
C VAL A 86 0.71 2.68 -13.26
N LYS A 87 0.02 3.25 -12.29
CA LYS A 87 0.09 4.66 -11.89
C LYS A 87 0.39 4.74 -10.40
N SER A 88 1.02 5.83 -9.96
CA SER A 88 1.22 6.11 -8.54
C SER A 88 0.74 7.51 -8.24
N TYR A 89 -0.16 7.65 -7.26
CA TYR A 89 -0.75 8.92 -6.87
C TYR A 89 -0.77 9.04 -5.34
N ALA A 90 -0.46 10.24 -4.84
CA ALA A 90 -0.71 10.55 -3.44
C ALA A 90 -2.22 10.50 -3.14
N SER A 91 -2.62 9.88 -2.03
CA SER A 91 -4.02 9.90 -1.62
C SER A 91 -4.51 11.32 -1.30
N THR A 92 -3.62 12.21 -0.89
CA THR A 92 -3.89 13.63 -0.67
C THR A 92 -4.22 14.40 -1.95
N ASP A 93 -3.77 13.94 -3.10
CA ASP A 93 -4.11 14.52 -4.41
C ASP A 93 -5.38 13.86 -4.97
N LEU A 94 -5.53 12.55 -4.74
CA LEU A 94 -6.65 11.77 -5.26
C LEU A 94 -7.97 12.15 -4.57
N VAL A 95 -7.98 12.29 -3.24
CA VAL A 95 -9.21 12.56 -2.46
C VAL A 95 -9.94 13.85 -2.90
N PRO A 96 -9.27 14.99 -3.13
CA PRO A 96 -9.97 16.22 -3.52
C PRO A 96 -10.57 16.21 -4.93
N SER A 97 -10.03 15.40 -5.84
CA SER A 97 -10.42 15.40 -7.26
C SER A 97 -10.23 14.02 -7.90
N PRO A 98 -10.92 12.99 -7.40
CA PRO A 98 -10.68 11.60 -7.81
C PRO A 98 -10.93 11.36 -9.31
N GLU A 99 -11.82 12.12 -9.93
CA GLU A 99 -12.14 12.06 -11.36
C GLU A 99 -10.96 12.45 -12.27
N ASN A 100 -9.96 13.16 -11.75
CA ASN A 100 -8.75 13.50 -12.50
C ASN A 100 -7.72 12.35 -12.52
N PHE A 101 -7.87 11.37 -11.66
CA PHE A 101 -6.90 10.29 -11.44
C PHE A 101 -7.45 8.90 -11.76
N LEU A 102 -8.76 8.72 -11.60
CA LEU A 102 -9.43 7.43 -11.71
C LEU A 102 -10.37 7.40 -12.93
N SER A 103 -10.40 6.26 -13.60
CA SER A 103 -11.32 6.03 -14.71
C SER A 103 -12.69 5.57 -14.19
N ARG A 104 -13.76 6.08 -14.79
CA ARG A 104 -15.12 5.62 -14.48
C ARG A 104 -15.38 4.19 -14.94
N THR A 105 -14.82 3.82 -16.08
CA THR A 105 -15.25 2.60 -16.80
C THR A 105 -14.20 1.50 -16.80
N LYS A 106 -12.91 1.84 -16.67
CA LYS A 106 -11.85 0.83 -16.66
C LYS A 106 -11.85 0.07 -15.35
N PRO A 107 -11.73 -1.25 -15.41
CA PRO A 107 -11.40 -2.04 -14.22
C PRO A 107 -10.16 -1.48 -13.54
N THR A 108 -10.27 -1.13 -12.27
CA THR A 108 -9.20 -0.48 -11.53
C THR A 108 -8.84 -1.30 -10.29
N LEU A 109 -7.58 -1.73 -10.20
CA LEU A 109 -7.00 -2.26 -8.97
C LEU A 109 -6.40 -1.10 -8.17
N LEU A 110 -7.05 -0.71 -7.09
CA LEU A 110 -6.55 0.32 -6.18
C LEU A 110 -5.77 -0.33 -5.04
N VAL A 111 -4.44 -0.16 -5.07
CA VAL A 111 -3.53 -0.68 -4.04
C VAL A 111 -3.26 0.41 -3.02
N ASN A 112 -3.83 0.27 -1.84
CA ASN A 112 -3.73 1.23 -0.75
C ASN A 112 -2.58 0.86 0.18
N PHE A 113 -1.53 1.68 0.23
CA PHE A 113 -0.44 1.54 1.19
C PHE A 113 -0.71 2.36 2.43
N GLY A 114 -0.55 1.75 3.59
CA GLY A 114 -0.75 2.43 4.85
C GLY A 114 -0.17 1.66 6.03
N ARG A 115 -0.06 2.32 7.18
CA ARG A 115 0.31 1.63 8.42
C ARG A 115 -0.89 0.88 9.01
N SER A 116 -1.99 1.57 9.20
CA SER A 116 -3.23 1.00 9.76
C SER A 116 -4.41 0.95 8.76
N GLY A 117 -4.35 1.74 7.70
CA GLY A 117 -5.48 1.92 6.79
C GLY A 117 -6.64 2.78 7.33
N ASN A 118 -6.55 3.25 8.58
CA ASN A 118 -7.64 3.97 9.27
C ASN A 118 -7.42 5.49 9.32
N SER A 119 -6.42 6.03 8.64
CA SER A 119 -6.26 7.48 8.58
C SER A 119 -7.38 8.12 7.75
N PRO A 120 -7.75 9.37 8.01
CA PRO A 120 -8.78 10.08 7.22
C PRO A 120 -8.50 10.03 5.71
N GLU A 121 -7.22 10.15 5.33
CA GLU A 121 -6.80 10.08 3.92
C GLU A 121 -6.99 8.67 3.34
N SER A 122 -6.76 7.62 4.13
CA SER A 122 -6.97 6.24 3.68
C SER A 122 -8.45 5.93 3.47
N LEU A 123 -9.30 6.36 4.40
CA LEU A 123 -10.76 6.19 4.32
C LEU A 123 -11.33 7.04 3.18
N GLY A 124 -10.98 8.33 3.13
CA GLY A 124 -11.43 9.23 2.06
C GLY A 124 -11.00 8.77 0.66
N ASN A 125 -9.83 8.12 0.54
CA ASN A 125 -9.36 7.56 -0.72
C ASN A 125 -10.24 6.40 -1.21
N VAL A 126 -10.68 5.53 -0.30
CA VAL A 126 -11.61 4.44 -0.62
C VAL A 126 -12.97 5.00 -1.05
N GLU A 127 -13.56 5.87 -0.23
CA GLU A 127 -14.85 6.50 -0.51
C GLU A 127 -14.85 7.27 -1.84
N ALA A 128 -13.80 8.06 -2.09
CA ALA A 128 -13.66 8.81 -3.33
C ALA A 128 -13.56 7.89 -4.57
N ALA A 129 -12.82 6.79 -4.46
CA ALA A 129 -12.69 5.83 -5.55
C ALA A 129 -14.00 5.07 -5.82
N GLU A 130 -14.75 4.70 -4.78
CA GLU A 130 -16.07 4.05 -4.89
C GLU A 130 -17.10 4.94 -5.59
N VAL A 131 -17.02 6.25 -5.39
CA VAL A 131 -17.92 7.20 -6.06
C VAL A 131 -17.62 7.32 -7.56
N VAL A 132 -16.34 7.23 -7.96
CA VAL A 132 -15.92 7.45 -9.35
C VAL A 132 -15.94 6.17 -10.16
N CYS A 133 -15.37 5.08 -9.64
CA CYS A 133 -15.14 3.86 -10.40
C CYS A 133 -16.35 2.93 -10.38
N GLN A 134 -16.78 2.46 -11.55
CA GLN A 134 -17.84 1.46 -11.67
C GLN A 134 -17.33 0.02 -11.47
N ASN A 135 -16.04 -0.22 -11.68
CA ASN A 135 -15.42 -1.53 -11.59
C ASN A 135 -14.11 -1.41 -10.80
N LEU A 136 -14.21 -1.50 -9.49
CA LEU A 136 -13.15 -1.19 -8.54
C LEU A 136 -12.82 -2.41 -7.68
N TYR A 137 -11.52 -2.68 -7.53
CA TYR A 137 -10.96 -3.73 -6.70
C TYR A 137 -9.98 -3.11 -5.72
N HIS A 138 -10.17 -3.34 -4.42
CA HIS A 138 -9.30 -2.83 -3.38
C HIS A 138 -8.31 -3.88 -2.91
N LEU A 139 -7.02 -3.49 -2.86
CA LEU A 139 -5.98 -4.26 -2.18
C LEU A 139 -5.32 -3.37 -1.12
N PHE A 140 -5.33 -3.83 0.14
CA PHE A 140 -4.74 -3.09 1.25
C PHE A 140 -3.41 -3.73 1.66
N ALA A 141 -2.31 -2.98 1.52
CA ALA A 141 -1.00 -3.33 2.01
C ALA A 141 -0.71 -2.54 3.29
N VAL A 142 -1.08 -3.12 4.44
CA VAL A 142 -1.03 -2.45 5.75
C VAL A 142 -0.28 -3.30 6.78
N SER A 143 0.31 -2.66 7.80
CA SER A 143 1.11 -3.35 8.82
C SER A 143 0.24 -4.10 9.83
N TYR A 144 -0.94 -3.57 10.12
CA TYR A 144 -1.96 -4.20 10.96
C TYR A 144 -3.33 -3.65 10.56
N THR A 145 -4.35 -4.51 10.61
CA THR A 145 -5.70 -4.11 10.25
C THR A 145 -6.59 -4.08 11.48
N HIS A 146 -7.20 -2.93 11.71
CA HIS A 146 -8.49 -2.80 12.38
C HIS A 146 -9.57 -2.40 11.37
N LEU A 147 -9.37 -2.77 10.11
CA LEU A 147 -10.39 -2.54 9.09
C LEU A 147 -11.66 -3.25 9.53
N ARG A 148 -12.68 -2.48 9.84
CA ARG A 148 -14.04 -3.01 9.84
C ARG A 148 -14.28 -3.47 8.41
N ALA A 149 -14.45 -4.76 8.19
CA ALA A 149 -15.00 -5.25 6.95
C ALA A 149 -16.33 -4.51 6.75
N HIS A 150 -16.40 -3.67 5.74
CA HIS A 150 -17.68 -3.25 5.21
C HIS A 150 -18.24 -4.49 4.52
N GLU A 151 -19.03 -5.26 5.26
CA GLU A 151 -19.89 -6.27 4.68
C GLU A 151 -20.88 -5.52 3.81
N THR A 152 -20.72 -5.66 2.50
CA THR A 152 -21.72 -5.29 1.49
C THR A 152 -22.76 -6.38 1.41
#